data_f0b35793805b8a29f674c4cc1853bf68
#
_entry.id   f0b35793805b8a29f674c4cc1853bf68
#
_cell.length_a   1.000
_cell.length_b   1.000
_cell.length_c   1.000
_cell.angle_alpha   90.00
_cell.angle_beta   90.00
_cell.angle_gamma   90.00
#
_symmetry.space_group_name_H-M   'P 1'
#
loop_
_entity.id
_entity.type
_entity.pdbx_description
1 polymer ?
#
loop_
_entity_poly.entity_id
_entity_poly.type
_entity_poly.pdbx_seq_one_letter_code
_entity_poly.pdbx_strand_id
1 'polypeptide(L)'
;MRATGALMIVAAALLGAAAACNSGSMPPGGAPGAASAAAVDTLRGTVAVVGAAPVTRVVLRPAGGGADIELVGAQRDALARVAGAEVRVAGRHTRGTASAPALEVASFAVTAVDGQPAVDGRLEREGGQLVLVTADGRRIRLVQPPAALADLVGGRVWVAGPLDREPQAFGLIEPRG
;
A
#
# COMPACT_ATOMS: atom_id res chain seq x y z
N MET A 1 -31.62 -2.80 -45.06
CA MET A 1 -30.47 -3.20 -45.91
C MET A 1 -29.58 -4.03 -45.03
N ARG A 2 -29.69 -5.34 -44.93
CA ARG A 2 -29.20 -6.43 -45.76
C ARG A 2 -27.72 -6.39 -46.05
N ALA A 3 -26.95 -7.31 -45.40
CA ALA A 3 -26.08 -8.36 -45.95
C ALA A 3 -25.31 -8.97 -44.79
N THR A 4 -25.45 -10.17 -44.29
CA THR A 4 -25.27 -11.54 -44.80
C THR A 4 -23.91 -11.82 -45.47
N GLY A 5 -23.16 -12.77 -44.88
CA GLY A 5 -21.98 -13.44 -45.45
C GLY A 5 -21.14 -14.02 -44.31
N ALA A 6 -21.20 -15.23 -44.08
CA ALA A 6 -20.94 -16.57 -44.62
C ALA A 6 -19.65 -17.16 -43.97
N LEU A 7 -19.85 -18.11 -43.16
CA LEU A 7 -19.44 -19.50 -42.96
C LEU A 7 -18.26 -19.98 -43.85
N MET A 8 -17.15 -20.44 -43.25
CA MET A 8 -16.33 -21.53 -43.83
C MET A 8 -15.71 -22.39 -42.71
N ILE A 9 -16.16 -23.63 -42.69
CA ILE A 9 -15.67 -24.79 -41.95
C ILE A 9 -14.59 -25.44 -42.80
N VAL A 10 -13.42 -25.74 -42.23
CA VAL A 10 -12.52 -26.78 -42.77
C VAL A 10 -12.07 -27.66 -41.61
N ALA A 11 -12.52 -28.91 -41.70
CA ALA A 11 -12.04 -30.01 -40.86
C ALA A 11 -10.91 -30.71 -41.62
N ALA A 12 -9.87 -31.12 -40.93
CA ALA A 12 -8.97 -32.18 -41.36
C ALA A 12 -8.43 -32.93 -40.13
N ALA A 13 -8.85 -34.17 -40.03
CA ALA A 13 -8.32 -35.18 -39.12
C ALA A 13 -7.05 -35.82 -39.71
N LEU A 14 -6.09 -36.15 -38.88
CA LEU A 14 -5.14 -37.25 -39.17
C LEU A 14 -4.66 -37.87 -37.86
N LEU A 15 -4.90 -39.19 -37.75
CA LEU A 15 -4.40 -40.11 -36.72
C LEU A 15 -2.88 -40.31 -36.87
N GLY A 16 -2.21 -40.45 -35.76
CA GLY A 16 -0.83 -40.92 -35.70
C GLY A 16 -0.50 -41.48 -34.31
N ALA A 17 -0.69 -42.77 -34.11
CA ALA A 17 -0.26 -43.54 -32.96
C ALA A 17 1.24 -43.88 -33.08
N ALA A 18 2.01 -43.61 -32.03
CA ALA A 18 3.28 -44.35 -31.79
C ALA A 18 3.55 -44.38 -30.28
N ALA A 19 3.40 -45.58 -29.74
CA ALA A 19 3.89 -45.95 -28.40
C ALA A 19 5.41 -46.04 -28.42
N ALA A 20 6.07 -45.40 -27.47
CA ALA A 20 7.43 -45.71 -27.07
C ALA A 20 7.52 -45.64 -25.54
N CYS A 21 7.56 -46.82 -24.93
CA CYS A 21 8.01 -46.99 -23.56
C CYS A 21 9.49 -46.58 -23.48
N ASN A 22 9.79 -45.57 -22.68
CA ASN A 22 11.16 -45.33 -22.26
C ASN A 22 11.18 -45.26 -20.74
N SER A 23 11.61 -46.38 -20.13
CA SER A 23 12.02 -46.46 -18.75
C SER A 23 13.39 -45.80 -18.62
N GLY A 24 13.45 -44.65 -17.94
CA GLY A 24 14.69 -43.91 -17.79
C GLY A 24 14.68 -42.96 -16.61
N SER A 25 15.21 -43.46 -15.49
CA SER A 25 15.98 -42.75 -14.47
C SER A 25 15.36 -41.44 -13.89
N MET A 26 14.85 -41.53 -12.68
CA MET A 26 14.69 -40.42 -11.75
C MET A 26 16.07 -39.75 -11.52
N PRO A 27 16.20 -38.43 -11.73
CA PRO A 27 17.31 -37.71 -11.13
C PRO A 27 16.98 -37.43 -9.66
N PRO A 28 17.92 -37.73 -8.72
CA PRO A 28 17.83 -37.21 -7.36
C PRO A 28 18.36 -35.77 -7.38
N GLY A 29 17.47 -34.82 -7.27
CA GLY A 29 17.82 -33.41 -7.20
C GLY A 29 16.62 -32.63 -6.75
N GLY A 30 16.31 -32.71 -5.44
CA GLY A 30 15.45 -31.74 -4.80
C GLY A 30 16.12 -30.37 -4.94
N ALA A 31 15.66 -29.58 -5.90
CA ALA A 31 15.95 -28.16 -5.90
C ALA A 31 15.46 -27.60 -4.55
N PRO A 32 16.32 -26.86 -3.81
CA PRO A 32 15.84 -26.14 -2.64
C PRO A 32 14.68 -25.28 -3.12
N GLY A 33 13.51 -25.51 -2.53
CA GLY A 33 12.30 -24.79 -2.86
C GLY A 33 12.63 -23.29 -2.88
N ALA A 34 12.45 -22.68 -4.04
CA ALA A 34 12.46 -21.24 -4.14
C ALA A 34 11.45 -20.76 -3.08
N ALA A 35 11.97 -20.15 -2.00
CA ALA A 35 11.15 -19.50 -1.02
C ALA A 35 10.30 -18.53 -1.82
N SER A 36 9.02 -18.85 -1.94
CA SER A 36 8.05 -17.99 -2.63
C SER A 36 8.19 -16.64 -1.96
N ALA A 37 8.76 -15.67 -2.65
CA ALA A 37 8.85 -14.32 -2.16
C ALA A 37 7.41 -13.92 -1.83
N ALA A 38 7.09 -13.81 -0.53
CA ALA A 38 5.73 -13.53 -0.08
C ALA A 38 5.27 -12.27 -0.82
N ALA A 39 4.20 -12.43 -1.60
CA ALA A 39 3.68 -11.36 -2.44
C ALA A 39 3.40 -10.14 -1.56
N VAL A 40 3.84 -8.97 -2.00
CA VAL A 40 3.48 -7.71 -1.38
C VAL A 40 2.04 -7.41 -1.78
N ASP A 41 1.16 -7.32 -0.81
CA ASP A 41 -0.24 -6.96 -1.04
C ASP A 41 -0.45 -5.48 -0.73
N THR A 42 -1.45 -4.88 -1.39
CA THR A 42 -1.79 -3.48 -1.21
C THR A 42 -3.24 -3.36 -0.76
N LEU A 43 -3.43 -2.83 0.43
CA LEU A 43 -4.74 -2.66 1.05
C LEU A 43 -5.07 -1.18 1.25
N ARG A 44 -6.37 -0.86 1.30
CA ARG A 44 -6.88 0.48 1.61
C ARG A 44 -7.87 0.40 2.76
N GLY A 45 -7.84 1.37 3.63
CA GLY A 45 -8.76 1.45 4.75
C GLY A 45 -8.41 2.57 5.72
N THR A 46 -9.13 2.62 6.81
CA THR A 46 -8.92 3.60 7.88
C THR A 46 -8.06 2.99 8.99
N VAL A 47 -7.05 3.72 9.43
CA VAL A 47 -6.21 3.31 10.56
C VAL A 47 -6.95 3.55 11.86
N ALA A 48 -6.93 2.58 12.76
CA ALA A 48 -7.44 2.73 14.11
C ALA A 48 -6.45 2.17 15.15
N VAL A 49 -6.44 2.78 16.31
CA VAL A 49 -5.76 2.24 17.51
C VAL A 49 -6.84 1.61 18.39
N VAL A 50 -6.71 0.32 18.66
CA VAL A 50 -7.67 -0.45 19.44
C VAL A 50 -7.03 -1.05 20.68
N GLY A 51 -7.82 -1.24 21.72
CA GLY A 51 -7.36 -1.71 23.03
C GLY A 51 -7.17 -0.58 24.03
N ALA A 52 -6.74 -0.94 25.24
CA ALA A 52 -6.44 -0.01 26.32
C ALA A 52 -4.97 -0.15 26.73
N ALA A 53 -4.36 0.97 27.17
CA ALA A 53 -3.00 0.93 27.67
C ALA A 53 -2.84 -0.08 28.83
N PRO A 54 -1.76 -0.86 28.88
CA PRO A 54 -0.58 -0.78 28.02
C PRO A 54 -0.69 -1.59 26.72
N VAL A 55 -1.79 -2.31 26.49
CA VAL A 55 -1.94 -3.22 25.35
C VAL A 55 -2.79 -2.57 24.25
N THR A 56 -2.14 -1.84 23.35
CA THR A 56 -2.78 -1.26 22.18
C THR A 56 -2.28 -1.92 20.89
N ARG A 57 -3.17 -2.01 19.90
CA ARG A 57 -2.87 -2.51 18.56
C ARG A 57 -3.25 -1.47 17.53
N VAL A 58 -2.48 -1.36 16.48
CA VAL A 58 -2.81 -0.55 15.31
C VAL A 58 -3.45 -1.48 14.29
N VAL A 59 -4.63 -1.15 13.82
CA VAL A 59 -5.38 -1.96 12.86
C VAL A 59 -5.78 -1.14 11.65
N LEU A 60 -5.91 -1.81 10.52
CA LEU A 60 -6.55 -1.30 9.31
C LEU A 60 -7.98 -1.82 9.28
N ARG A 61 -8.94 -0.92 9.16
CA ARG A 61 -10.34 -1.22 8.82
C ARG A 61 -10.48 -1.12 7.33
N PRO A 62 -10.63 -2.26 6.61
CA PRO A 62 -10.63 -2.22 5.14
C PRO A 62 -11.81 -1.40 4.59
N ALA A 63 -11.54 -0.59 3.56
CA ALA A 63 -12.57 0.23 2.90
C ALA A 63 -13.69 -0.62 2.26
N GLY A 64 -13.38 -1.86 1.86
CA GLY A 64 -14.33 -2.84 1.33
C GLY A 64 -15.13 -3.59 2.38
N GLY A 65 -14.96 -3.27 3.66
CA GLY A 65 -15.52 -4.06 4.76
C GLY A 65 -14.72 -5.31 5.07
N GLY A 66 -15.12 -6.04 6.13
CA GLY A 66 -14.43 -7.24 6.58
C GLY A 66 -13.81 -7.09 7.97
N ALA A 67 -13.01 -8.06 8.36
CA ALA A 67 -12.33 -8.06 9.65
C ALA A 67 -11.18 -7.04 9.67
N ASP A 68 -10.96 -6.45 10.83
CA ASP A 68 -9.81 -5.59 11.08
C ASP A 68 -8.50 -6.40 10.88
N ILE A 69 -7.51 -5.78 10.26
CA ILE A 69 -6.19 -6.36 9.99
C ILE A 69 -5.16 -5.66 10.87
N GLU A 70 -4.46 -6.41 11.71
CA GLU A 70 -3.42 -5.82 12.56
C GLU A 70 -2.24 -5.36 11.72
N LEU A 71 -1.80 -4.10 11.92
CA LEU A 71 -0.64 -3.52 11.24
C LEU A 71 0.58 -3.66 12.15
N VAL A 72 1.58 -4.39 11.67
CA VAL A 72 2.79 -4.71 12.43
C VAL A 72 4.05 -4.26 11.66
N GLY A 73 5.20 -4.32 12.34
CA GLY A 73 6.49 -3.96 11.75
C GLY A 73 6.94 -2.54 12.08
N ALA A 74 7.99 -2.07 11.41
CA ALA A 74 8.66 -0.80 11.72
C ALA A 74 7.77 0.44 11.52
N GLN A 75 6.75 0.34 10.67
CA GLN A 75 5.83 1.45 10.38
C GLN A 75 4.68 1.61 11.40
N ARG A 76 4.59 0.71 12.40
CA ARG A 76 3.48 0.68 13.36
C ARG A 76 3.28 2.02 14.09
N ASP A 77 4.36 2.62 14.57
CA ASP A 77 4.27 3.85 15.36
C ASP A 77 3.94 5.07 14.49
N ALA A 78 4.41 5.11 13.25
CA ALA A 78 4.04 6.11 12.26
C ALA A 78 2.55 5.99 11.89
N LEU A 79 2.06 4.77 11.71
CA LEU A 79 0.63 4.50 11.46
C LEU A 79 -0.24 4.89 12.66
N ALA A 80 0.21 4.65 13.89
CA ALA A 80 -0.53 5.07 15.09
C ALA A 80 -0.74 6.60 15.15
N ARG A 81 0.20 7.39 14.64
CA ARG A 81 0.08 8.87 14.59
C ARG A 81 -0.94 9.37 13.56
N VAL A 82 -1.29 8.53 12.60
CA VAL A 82 -2.32 8.84 11.59
C VAL A 82 -3.62 8.07 11.84
N ALA A 83 -3.90 7.71 13.09
CA ALA A 83 -5.17 7.09 13.46
C ALA A 83 -6.34 8.00 13.06
N GLY A 84 -7.38 7.42 12.45
CA GLY A 84 -8.50 8.14 11.85
C GLY A 84 -8.32 8.46 10.37
N ALA A 85 -7.10 8.48 9.85
CA ALA A 85 -6.86 8.72 8.43
C ALA A 85 -7.14 7.49 7.56
N GLU A 86 -7.53 7.76 6.32
CA GLU A 86 -7.53 6.74 5.26
C GLU A 86 -6.13 6.58 4.68
N VAL A 87 -5.70 5.33 4.57
CA VAL A 87 -4.38 5.01 4.07
C VAL A 87 -4.42 3.92 3.00
N ARG A 88 -3.39 3.92 2.18
CA ARG A 88 -3.02 2.79 1.35
C ARG A 88 -1.74 2.19 1.95
N VAL A 89 -1.79 0.93 2.33
CA VAL A 89 -0.66 0.21 2.92
C VAL A 89 -0.19 -0.88 1.97
N ALA A 90 1.11 -1.08 1.87
CA ALA A 90 1.74 -2.18 1.15
C ALA A 90 2.56 -3.01 2.12
N GLY A 91 2.41 -4.33 2.09
CA GLY A 91 3.07 -5.21 3.03
C GLY A 91 2.86 -6.69 2.73
N ARG A 92 3.26 -7.53 3.66
CA ARG A 92 3.13 -8.97 3.56
C ARG A 92 2.18 -9.48 4.63
N HIS A 93 1.28 -10.38 4.25
CA HIS A 93 0.41 -11.04 5.21
C HIS A 93 1.24 -11.87 6.20
N THR A 94 0.89 -11.76 7.47
CA THR A 94 1.51 -12.50 8.58
C THR A 94 0.46 -12.81 9.64
N ARG A 95 0.88 -13.36 10.76
CA ARG A 95 0.03 -13.56 11.93
C ARG A 95 0.32 -12.48 12.95
N GLY A 96 -0.73 -11.84 13.42
CA GLY A 96 -0.67 -10.85 14.47
C GLY A 96 -0.87 -11.45 15.86
N THR A 97 -1.21 -10.60 16.79
CA THR A 97 -1.52 -10.96 18.17
C THR A 97 -2.72 -11.93 18.21
N ALA A 98 -2.61 -12.98 19.03
CA ALA A 98 -3.63 -14.03 19.15
C ALA A 98 -4.03 -14.69 17.80
N SER A 99 -3.09 -14.82 16.88
CA SER A 99 -3.30 -15.42 15.55
C SER A 99 -4.30 -14.67 14.66
N ALA A 100 -4.59 -13.40 14.95
CA ALA A 100 -5.40 -12.55 14.10
C ALA A 100 -4.70 -12.28 12.75
N PRO A 101 -5.46 -12.01 11.67
CA PRO A 101 -4.87 -11.58 10.42
C PRO A 101 -4.04 -10.31 10.64
N ALA A 102 -2.81 -10.30 10.13
CA ALA A 102 -1.93 -9.15 10.24
C ALA A 102 -1.21 -8.87 8.92
N LEU A 103 -0.77 -7.62 8.76
CA LEU A 103 0.05 -7.16 7.66
C LEU A 103 1.35 -6.57 8.23
N GLU A 104 2.48 -7.15 7.86
CA GLU A 104 3.78 -6.56 8.09
C GLU A 104 3.99 -5.45 7.06
N VAL A 105 3.85 -4.19 7.52
CA VAL A 105 3.81 -3.02 6.64
C VAL A 105 5.21 -2.63 6.20
N ALA A 106 5.46 -2.69 4.89
CA ALA A 106 6.68 -2.20 4.27
C ALA A 106 6.61 -0.69 4.00
N SER A 107 5.46 -0.21 3.53
CA SER A 107 5.22 1.21 3.26
C SER A 107 3.74 1.55 3.35
N PHE A 108 3.43 2.83 3.55
CA PHE A 108 2.07 3.35 3.48
C PHE A 108 2.03 4.77 2.95
N ALA A 109 0.87 5.19 2.47
CA ALA A 109 0.57 6.57 2.08
C ALA A 109 -0.78 6.99 2.65
N VAL A 110 -0.86 8.20 3.17
CA VAL A 110 -2.11 8.82 3.60
C VAL A 110 -2.87 9.29 2.37
N THR A 111 -4.14 8.93 2.25
CA THR A 111 -4.97 9.25 1.07
C THR A 111 -6.11 10.22 1.39
N ALA A 112 -6.63 10.20 2.63
CA ALA A 112 -7.61 11.17 3.10
C ALA A 112 -7.54 11.31 4.63
N VAL A 113 -7.95 12.48 5.13
CA VAL A 113 -8.14 12.78 6.56
C VAL A 113 -9.45 13.53 6.71
N ASP A 114 -10.33 13.06 7.61
CA ASP A 114 -11.66 13.62 7.83
C ASP A 114 -12.47 13.82 6.54
N GLY A 115 -12.36 12.85 5.61
CA GLY A 115 -13.03 12.88 4.32
C GLY A 115 -12.42 13.84 3.29
N GLN A 116 -11.36 14.57 3.63
CA GLN A 116 -10.62 15.43 2.71
C GLN A 116 -9.45 14.69 2.09
N PRO A 117 -9.25 14.79 0.76
CA PRO A 117 -8.07 14.23 0.13
C PRO A 117 -6.79 14.74 0.80
N ALA A 118 -5.85 13.85 1.06
CA ALA A 118 -4.58 14.17 1.68
C ALA A 118 -3.42 13.57 0.91
N VAL A 119 -2.26 14.20 1.04
CA VAL A 119 -1.00 13.72 0.47
C VAL A 119 0.05 13.75 1.57
N ASP A 120 0.89 12.73 1.64
CA ASP A 120 2.01 12.70 2.57
C ASP A 120 3.36 12.68 1.85
N GLY A 121 4.36 13.16 2.56
CA GLY A 121 5.71 13.22 2.05
C GLY A 121 6.69 13.87 3.04
N ARG A 122 7.95 13.90 2.65
CA ARG A 122 8.98 14.63 3.37
C ARG A 122 8.84 16.13 3.13
N LEU A 123 8.81 16.91 4.19
CA LEU A 123 8.72 18.36 4.06
C LEU A 123 10.13 18.95 3.92
N GLU A 124 10.34 19.67 2.84
CA GLU A 124 11.62 20.32 2.52
C GLU A 124 11.43 21.84 2.36
N ARG A 125 12.53 22.57 2.40
CA ARG A 125 12.57 24.01 2.12
C ARG A 125 13.43 24.27 0.89
N GLU A 126 12.83 24.88 -0.14
CA GLU A 126 13.51 25.24 -1.37
C GLU A 126 13.26 26.71 -1.72
N GLY A 127 14.33 27.50 -1.82
CA GLY A 127 14.21 28.92 -2.18
C GLY A 127 13.28 29.71 -1.24
N GLY A 128 13.21 29.33 0.04
CA GLY A 128 12.33 29.95 1.03
C GLY A 128 10.89 29.40 1.04
N GLN A 129 10.50 28.54 0.09
CA GLN A 129 9.18 27.91 0.00
C GLN A 129 9.19 26.52 0.61
N LEU A 130 8.05 26.08 1.15
CA LEU A 130 7.86 24.70 1.62
C LEU A 130 7.43 23.80 0.45
N VAL A 131 8.11 22.67 0.32
CA VAL A 131 7.87 21.67 -0.71
C VAL A 131 7.65 20.32 -0.05
N LEU A 132 6.58 19.65 -0.40
CA LEU A 132 6.30 18.27 0.01
C LEU A 132 6.85 17.32 -1.05
N VAL A 133 7.78 16.46 -0.67
CA VAL A 133 8.36 15.43 -1.53
C VAL A 133 7.72 14.10 -1.20
N THR A 134 6.89 13.59 -2.09
CA THR A 134 6.15 12.34 -1.92
C THR A 134 7.06 11.12 -2.13
N ALA A 135 6.61 9.94 -1.70
CA ALA A 135 7.38 8.70 -1.83
C ALA A 135 7.67 8.30 -3.30
N ASP A 136 6.84 8.74 -4.24
CA ASP A 136 7.04 8.57 -5.69
C ASP A 136 7.93 9.67 -6.32
N GLY A 137 8.51 10.55 -5.49
CA GLY A 137 9.43 11.59 -5.92
C GLY A 137 8.78 12.86 -6.47
N ARG A 138 7.44 12.97 -6.44
CA ARG A 138 6.78 14.22 -6.84
C ARG A 138 7.08 15.32 -5.84
N ARG A 139 7.31 16.52 -6.36
CA ARG A 139 7.59 17.72 -5.57
C ARG A 139 6.39 18.66 -5.66
N ILE A 140 5.73 18.91 -4.55
CA ILE A 140 4.51 19.71 -4.44
C ILE A 140 4.84 20.97 -3.64
N ARG A 141 4.81 22.11 -4.29
CA ARG A 141 4.96 23.41 -3.60
C ARG A 141 3.68 23.73 -2.83
N LEU A 142 3.83 24.02 -1.54
CA LEU A 142 2.69 24.39 -0.71
C LEU A 142 2.39 25.87 -0.85
N VAL A 143 1.13 26.18 -1.10
CA VAL A 143 0.63 27.57 -1.23
C VAL A 143 0.21 28.04 0.16
N GLN A 144 0.71 29.21 0.59
CA GLN A 144 0.36 29.84 1.88
C GLN A 144 0.39 28.84 3.06
N PRO A 145 1.49 28.09 3.25
CA PRO A 145 1.54 27.11 4.32
C PRO A 145 1.48 27.78 5.69
N PRO A 146 0.72 27.23 6.64
CA PRO A 146 0.70 27.72 8.03
C PRO A 146 2.12 27.76 8.64
N ALA A 147 2.42 28.74 9.47
CA ALA A 147 3.74 28.90 10.07
C ALA A 147 4.21 27.65 10.84
N ALA A 148 3.29 26.98 11.55
CA ALA A 148 3.56 25.75 12.28
C ALA A 148 4.05 24.59 11.39
N LEU A 149 3.72 24.57 10.10
CA LEU A 149 4.22 23.56 9.18
C LEU A 149 5.72 23.74 8.92
N ALA A 150 6.25 24.98 9.01
CA ALA A 150 7.65 25.25 8.82
C ALA A 150 8.55 24.63 9.91
N ASP A 151 8.00 24.37 11.09
CA ASP A 151 8.71 23.73 12.20
C ASP A 151 8.90 22.22 11.96
N LEU A 152 8.15 21.66 11.04
CA LEU A 152 8.17 20.23 10.67
C LEU A 152 9.12 19.91 9.51
N VAL A 153 9.88 20.89 9.02
CA VAL A 153 10.84 20.69 7.92
C VAL A 153 11.84 19.58 8.27
N GLY A 154 12.03 18.67 7.31
CA GLY A 154 12.86 17.48 7.47
C GLY A 154 12.10 16.24 7.97
N GLY A 155 10.88 16.40 8.51
CA GLY A 155 9.99 15.32 8.90
C GLY A 155 9.12 14.83 7.74
N ARG A 156 8.49 13.67 7.93
CA ARG A 156 7.40 13.20 7.08
C ARG A 156 6.07 13.70 7.64
N VAL A 157 5.33 14.40 6.82
CA VAL A 157 4.05 15.02 7.19
C VAL A 157 2.95 14.61 6.21
N TRP A 158 1.71 14.70 6.64
CA TRP A 158 0.57 14.69 5.73
C TRP A 158 -0.04 16.10 5.67
N VAL A 159 -0.61 16.41 4.51
CA VAL A 159 -1.31 17.67 4.24
C VAL A 159 -2.65 17.33 3.60
N ALA A 160 -3.74 17.83 4.17
CA ALA A 160 -5.09 17.60 3.67
C ALA A 160 -5.70 18.88 3.08
N GLY A 161 -6.57 18.68 2.09
CA GLY A 161 -7.25 19.72 1.35
C GLY A 161 -6.63 19.98 -0.03
N PRO A 162 -7.14 21.02 -0.72
CA PRO A 162 -6.62 21.42 -2.02
C PRO A 162 -5.16 21.91 -1.91
N LEU A 163 -4.29 21.40 -2.76
CA LEU A 163 -2.85 21.72 -2.73
C LEU A 163 -2.52 23.05 -3.44
N ASP A 164 -3.49 23.66 -4.13
CA ASP A 164 -3.40 24.93 -4.85
C ASP A 164 -3.74 26.15 -3.98
N ARG A 165 -4.00 25.93 -2.71
CA ARG A 165 -4.31 26.97 -1.71
C ARG A 165 -3.79 26.58 -0.34
N GLU A 166 -4.13 27.36 0.68
CA GLU A 166 -3.76 27.06 2.07
C GLU A 166 -4.26 25.67 2.48
N PRO A 167 -3.37 24.82 3.07
CA PRO A 167 -3.75 23.53 3.61
C PRO A 167 -4.84 23.66 4.69
N GLN A 168 -5.86 22.82 4.63
CA GLN A 168 -6.94 22.83 5.62
C GLN A 168 -6.53 22.15 6.93
N ALA A 169 -5.69 21.10 6.82
CA ALA A 169 -5.12 20.40 7.96
C ALA A 169 -3.77 19.77 7.59
N PHE A 170 -2.95 19.55 8.57
CA PHE A 170 -1.68 18.86 8.43
C PHE A 170 -1.28 18.16 9.74
N GLY A 171 -0.39 17.21 9.65
CA GLY A 171 0.14 16.55 10.84
C GLY A 171 1.45 15.83 10.58
N LEU A 172 2.16 15.58 11.67
CA LEU A 172 3.45 14.88 11.66
C LEU A 172 3.22 13.36 11.64
N ILE A 173 3.86 12.69 10.71
CA ILE A 173 3.92 11.21 10.64
C ILE A 173 5.20 10.71 11.30
N GLU A 174 6.34 11.21 10.84
CA GLU A 174 7.66 10.85 11.36
C GLU A 174 8.47 12.12 11.61
N PRO A 175 9.08 12.25 12.79
CA PRO A 175 9.95 13.38 13.07
C PRO A 175 11.19 13.34 12.18
N ARG A 176 11.90 14.46 12.13
CA ARG A 176 13.23 14.54 11.53
C ARG A 176 14.17 13.58 12.26
N GLY A 177 14.79 12.67 11.51
CA GLY A 177 15.86 11.78 11.99
C GLY A 177 17.18 12.52 12.16
#